data_6b22b163fac51f86caecc2735b29755b
#
_entry.id   6b22b163fac51f86caecc2735b29755b
#
_cell.length_a   1.000
_cell.length_b   1.000
_cell.length_c   1.000
_cell.angle_alpha   90.00
_cell.angle_beta   90.00
_cell.angle_gamma   90.00
#
_symmetry.space_group_name_H-M   'P 1'
#
loop_
_entity.id
_entity.type
_entity.pdbx_description
1 polymer ?
#
loop_
_entity_poly.entity_id
_entity_poly.type
_entity_poly.pdbx_seq_one_letter_code
_entity_poly.pdbx_strand_id
1 'polypeptide(L)'
;MKTSVITYFLGAAVIGALGLSFVRYGQSANTGLVEKLQEIQEKKDRFPIADYEERDTNDPEKDRLRKEKQKRQNNFKIVTSKPPDWQAERVFVGEGAMNFPALPVAESSSVLVGRVTKAEAHVSENKKNVYSEFTVVVERVFKSARSSLVEGAEIAVDRIGGYVRYPNGRTMLFRVSSTNMPAVNERYLFFLTSKNTQDLSILTAYALGSNGVTPLDDSAQFESFRGLTEEALLQKLRGAIPASSP
;
A
#
# COMPACT_ATOMS: atom_id res chain seq x y z
N MET A 1 56.59 -24.40 -9.02
CA MET A 1 55.92 -23.90 -10.23
C MET A 1 54.72 -24.78 -10.53
N LYS A 2 53.51 -24.33 -10.25
CA LYS A 2 52.27 -24.93 -10.71
C LYS A 2 51.33 -23.80 -11.15
N THR A 3 51.15 -23.71 -12.44
CA THR A 3 50.30 -22.75 -13.15
C THR A 3 48.88 -23.23 -13.11
N SER A 4 47.98 -22.44 -12.52
CA SER A 4 46.51 -22.70 -12.57
C SER A 4 45.91 -21.97 -13.75
N VAL A 5 45.28 -22.72 -14.64
CA VAL A 5 44.55 -22.23 -15.79
C VAL A 5 43.11 -21.95 -15.38
N ILE A 6 42.67 -20.70 -15.49
CA ILE A 6 41.29 -20.30 -15.30
C ILE A 6 40.57 -20.38 -16.64
N THR A 7 39.59 -21.29 -16.76
CA THR A 7 38.76 -21.47 -17.93
C THR A 7 37.50 -20.60 -17.82
N TYR A 8 37.39 -19.60 -18.68
CA TYR A 8 36.16 -18.81 -18.84
C TYR A 8 35.19 -19.56 -19.76
N PHE A 9 34.01 -19.90 -19.27
CA PHE A 9 32.91 -20.34 -20.08
C PHE A 9 32.14 -19.13 -20.62
N LEU A 10 32.30 -18.84 -21.89
CA LEU A 10 31.41 -17.96 -22.66
C LEU A 10 30.22 -18.79 -23.14
N GLY A 11 29.04 -18.55 -22.54
CA GLY A 11 27.79 -19.09 -23.05
C GLY A 11 27.27 -18.21 -24.18
N ALA A 12 27.42 -18.65 -25.42
CA ALA A 12 26.80 -18.02 -26.57
C ALA A 12 25.33 -18.43 -26.68
N ALA A 13 24.42 -17.46 -26.52
CA ALA A 13 22.99 -17.66 -26.80
C ALA A 13 22.78 -17.58 -28.32
N VAL A 14 22.47 -18.69 -28.95
CA VAL A 14 22.04 -18.78 -30.34
C VAL A 14 20.57 -18.41 -30.43
N ILE A 15 20.26 -17.20 -30.90
CA ILE A 15 18.90 -16.81 -31.29
C ILE A 15 18.65 -17.32 -32.71
N GLY A 16 17.93 -18.43 -32.81
CA GLY A 16 17.44 -18.97 -34.06
C GLY A 16 16.29 -18.13 -34.62
N ALA A 17 16.55 -17.37 -35.66
CA ALA A 17 15.52 -16.69 -36.42
C ALA A 17 14.79 -17.74 -37.29
N LEU A 18 13.62 -18.19 -36.84
CA LEU A 18 12.64 -18.90 -37.67
C LEU A 18 11.64 -17.89 -38.22
N GLY A 19 11.80 -17.53 -39.47
CA GLY A 19 10.83 -16.78 -40.25
C GLY A 19 9.56 -17.59 -40.44
N LEU A 20 8.47 -17.15 -39.83
CA LEU A 20 7.12 -17.56 -40.14
C LEU A 20 6.31 -16.33 -40.53
N SER A 21 6.09 -16.22 -41.84
CA SER A 21 5.12 -15.31 -42.44
C SER A 21 3.72 -15.74 -42.00
N PHE A 22 3.17 -15.15 -40.96
CA PHE A 22 1.76 -15.28 -40.57
C PHE A 22 0.97 -14.04 -40.98
N VAL A 23 -0.05 -14.33 -41.75
CA VAL A 23 -1.09 -13.46 -42.28
C VAL A 23 -1.60 -12.48 -41.25
N ARG A 24 -1.57 -11.18 -41.60
CA ARG A 24 -2.17 -10.07 -40.86
C ARG A 24 -3.70 -10.15 -40.86
N TYR A 25 -4.28 -10.85 -39.91
CA TYR A 25 -5.68 -10.67 -39.52
C TYR A 25 -5.81 -11.05 -38.04
N GLY A 26 -6.03 -10.08 -37.14
CA GLY A 26 -6.39 -10.33 -35.73
C GLY A 26 -5.53 -9.69 -34.67
N GLN A 27 -4.71 -8.66 -34.92
CA GLN A 27 -3.81 -8.07 -33.91
C GLN A 27 -4.43 -7.00 -33.01
N SER A 28 -5.67 -6.54 -33.27
CA SER A 28 -6.25 -5.43 -32.50
C SER A 28 -6.93 -5.85 -31.19
N ALA A 29 -7.40 -7.10 -31.08
CA ALA A 29 -8.12 -7.55 -29.89
C ALA A 29 -7.19 -8.08 -28.77
N ASN A 30 -5.98 -8.53 -29.10
CA ASN A 30 -5.06 -9.14 -28.13
C ASN A 30 -4.23 -8.09 -27.36
N THR A 31 -3.94 -6.94 -27.97
CA THR A 31 -3.11 -5.91 -27.34
C THR A 31 -3.80 -5.32 -26.11
N GLY A 32 -5.09 -5.01 -26.22
CA GLY A 32 -5.85 -4.47 -25.08
C GLY A 32 -6.05 -5.45 -23.93
N LEU A 33 -6.08 -6.75 -24.21
CA LEU A 33 -6.17 -7.79 -23.17
C LEU A 33 -4.82 -7.96 -22.45
N VAL A 34 -3.72 -7.94 -23.19
CA VAL A 34 -2.36 -8.04 -22.64
C VAL A 34 -2.03 -6.81 -21.80
N GLU A 35 -2.33 -5.60 -22.27
CA GLU A 35 -2.16 -4.35 -21.49
C GLU A 35 -2.99 -4.38 -20.21
N LYS A 36 -4.24 -4.82 -20.30
CA LYS A 36 -5.12 -4.92 -19.12
C LYS A 36 -4.65 -5.98 -18.12
N LEU A 37 -4.09 -7.09 -18.58
CA LEU A 37 -3.50 -8.12 -17.74
C LEU A 37 -2.20 -7.63 -17.09
N GLN A 38 -1.37 -6.88 -17.83
CA GLN A 38 -0.16 -6.25 -17.30
C GLN A 38 -0.51 -5.19 -16.25
N GLU A 39 -1.51 -4.33 -16.50
CA GLU A 39 -1.99 -3.34 -15.54
C GLU A 39 -2.54 -3.99 -14.25
N ILE A 40 -3.26 -5.11 -14.38
CA ILE A 40 -3.75 -5.89 -13.23
C ILE A 40 -2.58 -6.53 -12.46
N GLN A 41 -1.57 -7.04 -13.16
CA GLN A 41 -0.39 -7.63 -12.54
C GLN A 41 0.45 -6.56 -11.83
N GLU A 42 0.72 -5.43 -12.47
CA GLU A 42 1.42 -4.29 -11.87
C GLU A 42 0.68 -3.73 -10.64
N LYS A 43 -0.67 -3.71 -10.68
CA LYS A 43 -1.48 -3.35 -9.50
C LYS A 43 -1.35 -4.38 -8.39
N LYS A 44 -1.29 -5.68 -8.71
CA LYS A 44 -1.09 -6.74 -7.70
C LYS A 44 0.28 -6.64 -7.04
N ASP A 45 1.32 -6.35 -7.81
CA ASP A 45 2.69 -6.22 -7.28
C ASP A 45 2.88 -4.97 -6.41
N ARG A 46 1.96 -4.00 -6.52
CA ARG A 46 1.96 -2.76 -5.71
C ARG A 46 1.28 -2.89 -4.35
N PHE A 47 0.41 -3.89 -4.18
CA PHE A 47 -0.38 -4.05 -2.96
C PHE A 47 0.04 -5.30 -2.20
N PRO A 48 0.19 -5.21 -0.88
CA PRO A 48 0.56 -6.35 -0.06
C PRO A 48 -0.55 -7.40 -0.04
N ILE A 49 -0.14 -8.68 -0.04
CA ILE A 49 -1.02 -9.83 -0.01
C ILE A 49 -0.80 -10.59 1.29
N ALA A 50 -1.86 -10.76 2.07
CA ALA A 50 -1.87 -11.62 3.25
C ALA A 50 -2.27 -13.05 2.88
N ASP A 51 -1.60 -14.04 3.43
CA ASP A 51 -2.09 -15.41 3.38
C ASP A 51 -3.18 -15.62 4.45
N TYR A 52 -4.34 -16.16 4.05
CA TYR A 52 -5.44 -16.44 4.98
C TYR A 52 -5.01 -17.40 6.11
N GLU A 53 -4.12 -18.35 5.79
CA GLU A 53 -3.46 -19.27 6.73
C GLU A 53 -1.99 -18.87 6.88
N GLU A 54 -1.76 -17.69 7.45
CA GLU A 54 -0.42 -17.21 7.72
C GLU A 54 0.28 -18.16 8.72
N ARG A 55 1.47 -18.61 8.36
CA ARG A 55 2.29 -19.50 9.20
C ARG A 55 3.22 -18.69 10.09
N ASP A 56 3.55 -19.27 11.23
CA ASP A 56 4.60 -18.71 12.08
C ASP A 56 5.95 -18.74 11.34
N THR A 57 6.77 -17.74 11.61
CA THR A 57 8.12 -17.64 11.08
C THR A 57 9.08 -18.43 11.99
N ASN A 58 10.37 -18.46 11.65
CA ASN A 58 11.40 -19.03 12.51
C ASN A 58 11.89 -18.05 13.60
N ASP A 59 11.24 -16.90 13.73
CA ASP A 59 11.54 -15.85 14.72
C ASP A 59 10.39 -15.72 15.73
N PRO A 60 10.49 -16.33 16.94
CA PRO A 60 9.41 -16.33 17.93
C PRO A 60 9.04 -14.92 18.42
N GLU A 61 9.99 -13.99 18.48
CA GLU A 61 9.72 -12.63 18.94
C GLU A 61 8.93 -11.84 17.88
N LYS A 62 9.32 -11.98 16.62
CA LYS A 62 8.58 -11.39 15.49
C LYS A 62 7.15 -11.94 15.43
N ASP A 63 6.98 -13.24 15.64
CA ASP A 63 5.67 -13.87 15.65
C ASP A 63 4.80 -13.40 16.83
N ARG A 64 5.40 -13.21 18.02
CA ARG A 64 4.71 -12.65 19.19
C ARG A 64 4.18 -11.25 18.91
N LEU A 65 5.05 -10.35 18.43
CA LEU A 65 4.67 -8.97 18.11
C LEU A 65 3.60 -8.91 17.02
N ARG A 66 3.71 -9.74 15.98
CA ARG A 66 2.72 -9.87 14.92
C ARG A 66 1.37 -10.32 15.49
N LYS A 67 1.32 -11.38 16.31
CA LYS A 67 0.09 -11.88 16.92
C LYS A 67 -0.58 -10.87 17.84
N GLU A 68 0.21 -10.13 18.61
CA GLU A 68 -0.32 -9.02 19.43
C GLU A 68 -0.96 -7.94 18.56
N LYS A 69 -0.34 -7.58 17.43
CA LYS A 69 -0.91 -6.61 16.49
C LYS A 69 -2.15 -7.15 15.79
N GLN A 70 -2.12 -8.39 15.32
CA GLN A 70 -3.29 -9.07 14.71
C GLN A 70 -4.49 -9.09 15.66
N LYS A 71 -4.28 -9.30 16.97
CA LYS A 71 -5.32 -9.26 17.99
C LYS A 71 -5.93 -7.86 18.15
N ARG A 72 -5.11 -6.79 18.08
CA ARG A 72 -5.62 -5.40 18.12
C ARG A 72 -6.49 -5.04 16.92
N GLN A 73 -6.34 -5.75 15.79
CA GLN A 73 -7.07 -5.53 14.55
C GLN A 73 -8.37 -6.37 14.43
N ASN A 74 -8.85 -6.97 15.51
CA ASN A 74 -10.07 -7.80 15.53
C ASN A 74 -11.39 -7.01 15.39
N ASN A 75 -11.35 -5.68 15.31
CA ASN A 75 -12.52 -4.80 15.44
C ASN A 75 -13.39 -4.68 14.17
N PHE A 76 -12.92 -5.18 13.03
CA PHE A 76 -13.64 -5.13 11.76
C PHE A 76 -14.06 -6.52 11.29
N LYS A 77 -15.04 -6.59 10.40
CA LYS A 77 -15.56 -7.83 9.83
C LYS A 77 -15.72 -7.67 8.33
N ILE A 78 -14.60 -7.58 7.62
CA ILE A 78 -14.61 -7.42 6.15
C ILE A 78 -14.18 -8.68 5.40
N VAL A 79 -13.46 -9.61 6.06
CA VAL A 79 -12.98 -10.86 5.43
C VAL A 79 -14.00 -11.97 5.63
N THR A 80 -14.31 -12.69 4.55
CA THR A 80 -15.17 -13.87 4.59
C THR A 80 -14.36 -15.13 4.87
N SER A 81 -14.93 -16.06 5.66
CA SER A 81 -14.27 -17.35 6.00
C SER A 81 -14.26 -18.35 4.84
N LYS A 82 -15.13 -18.14 3.83
CA LYS A 82 -15.19 -19.03 2.66
C LYS A 82 -14.53 -18.34 1.48
N PRO A 83 -13.59 -19.01 0.78
CA PRO A 83 -13.08 -18.49 -0.47
C PRO A 83 -14.22 -18.41 -1.48
N PRO A 84 -14.22 -17.39 -2.34
CA PRO A 84 -15.27 -17.22 -3.33
C PRO A 84 -15.29 -18.38 -4.36
N ASP A 85 -16.47 -18.80 -4.75
CA ASP A 85 -16.65 -19.85 -5.76
C ASP A 85 -16.45 -19.34 -7.21
N TRP A 86 -16.39 -18.02 -7.40
CA TRP A 86 -16.26 -17.37 -8.72
C TRP A 86 -14.81 -17.04 -9.06
N GLN A 87 -14.55 -16.95 -10.35
CA GLN A 87 -13.20 -16.67 -10.88
C GLN A 87 -12.86 -15.17 -10.96
N ALA A 88 -13.82 -14.27 -10.79
CA ALA A 88 -13.61 -12.83 -10.89
C ALA A 88 -13.01 -12.25 -9.60
N GLU A 89 -12.06 -11.33 -9.75
CA GLU A 89 -11.57 -10.50 -8.66
C GLU A 89 -12.74 -9.66 -8.12
N ARG A 90 -13.09 -9.83 -6.86
CA ARG A 90 -14.09 -9.00 -6.21
C ARG A 90 -13.45 -8.11 -5.17
N VAL A 91 -13.92 -6.86 -5.16
CA VAL A 91 -13.63 -5.90 -4.10
C VAL A 91 -14.76 -6.02 -3.08
N PHE A 92 -14.44 -6.47 -1.89
CA PHE A 92 -15.38 -6.37 -0.78
C PHE A 92 -15.21 -4.99 -0.13
N VAL A 93 -16.30 -4.24 -0.07
CA VAL A 93 -16.30 -2.89 0.48
C VAL A 93 -17.02 -2.94 1.82
N GLY A 94 -16.26 -2.79 2.91
CA GLY A 94 -16.84 -2.55 4.23
C GLY A 94 -17.43 -1.14 4.31
N GLU A 95 -18.50 -0.97 5.05
CA GLU A 95 -19.09 0.34 5.30
C GLU A 95 -18.14 1.18 6.17
N GLY A 96 -17.88 2.40 5.76
CA GLY A 96 -17.10 3.38 6.52
C GLY A 96 -17.27 4.75 5.88
N ALA A 97 -17.79 5.71 6.62
CA ALA A 97 -17.86 7.09 6.16
C ALA A 97 -16.60 7.85 6.58
N MET A 98 -15.98 8.54 5.64
CA MET A 98 -14.92 9.50 5.93
C MET A 98 -15.56 10.85 6.28
N ASN A 99 -15.81 11.09 7.58
CA ASN A 99 -16.43 12.31 8.09
C ASN A 99 -15.38 13.30 8.62
N PHE A 100 -14.35 13.58 7.82
CA PHE A 100 -13.32 14.57 8.16
C PHE A 100 -13.02 15.46 6.94
N PRO A 101 -12.45 16.67 7.14
CA PRO A 101 -12.16 17.60 6.05
C PRO A 101 -11.05 17.04 5.13
N ALA A 102 -10.89 17.67 3.97
CA ALA A 102 -9.87 17.26 3.00
C ALA A 102 -8.42 17.33 3.57
N LEU A 103 -8.15 18.28 4.46
CA LEU A 103 -6.91 18.35 5.25
C LEU A 103 -7.26 18.10 6.73
N PRO A 104 -7.35 16.84 7.18
CA PRO A 104 -7.80 16.50 8.53
C PRO A 104 -6.70 16.71 9.58
N VAL A 105 -6.19 17.94 9.67
CA VAL A 105 -5.10 18.29 10.60
C VAL A 105 -5.56 18.15 12.06
N ALA A 106 -6.81 18.52 12.36
CA ALA A 106 -7.34 18.45 13.72
C ALA A 106 -7.49 16.99 14.19
N GLU A 107 -7.98 16.12 13.29
CA GLU A 107 -8.24 14.71 13.53
C GLU A 107 -6.95 13.86 13.54
N SER A 108 -5.86 14.42 13.03
CA SER A 108 -4.57 13.74 12.94
C SER A 108 -3.76 13.92 14.23
N SER A 109 -3.18 12.84 14.73
CA SER A 109 -2.14 12.90 15.76
C SER A 109 -0.78 13.31 15.17
N SER A 110 -0.58 13.02 13.89
CA SER A 110 0.65 13.37 13.16
C SER A 110 0.36 13.68 11.70
N VAL A 111 1.09 14.64 11.14
CA VAL A 111 1.05 14.99 9.72
C VAL A 111 2.48 15.07 9.22
N LEU A 112 2.81 14.29 8.19
CA LEU A 112 4.18 14.19 7.69
C LEU A 112 4.22 13.90 6.19
N VAL A 113 5.32 14.27 5.55
CA VAL A 113 5.71 13.73 4.25
C VAL A 113 6.66 12.57 4.46
N GLY A 114 6.43 11.49 3.74
CA GLY A 114 7.29 10.32 3.78
C GLY A 114 7.15 9.43 2.55
N ARG A 115 8.12 8.55 2.39
CA ARG A 115 8.19 7.57 1.30
C ARG A 115 7.90 6.18 1.83
N VAL A 116 7.00 5.48 1.17
CA VAL A 116 6.73 4.06 1.46
C VAL A 116 7.87 3.22 0.92
N THR A 117 8.55 2.47 1.78
CA THR A 117 9.66 1.59 1.39
C THR A 117 9.27 0.12 1.39
N LYS A 118 8.25 -0.26 2.18
CA LYS A 118 7.78 -1.63 2.32
C LYS A 118 6.29 -1.65 2.58
N ALA A 119 5.61 -2.71 2.14
CA ALA A 119 4.22 -2.99 2.47
C ALA A 119 4.03 -4.48 2.76
N GLU A 120 3.33 -4.80 3.84
CA GLU A 120 2.97 -6.15 4.23
C GLU A 120 1.49 -6.17 4.61
N ALA A 121 0.77 -7.25 4.27
CA ALA A 121 -0.61 -7.42 4.70
C ALA A 121 -0.73 -8.61 5.64
N HIS A 122 -1.67 -8.51 6.57
CA HIS A 122 -1.92 -9.52 7.59
C HIS A 122 -3.41 -9.68 7.81
N VAL A 123 -3.81 -10.92 8.06
CA VAL A 123 -5.17 -11.23 8.52
C VAL A 123 -5.20 -11.08 10.04
N SER A 124 -6.27 -10.49 10.58
CA SER A 124 -6.45 -10.39 12.04
C SER A 124 -6.52 -11.78 12.71
N GLU A 125 -6.27 -11.86 14.01
CA GLU A 125 -6.29 -13.13 14.77
C GLU A 125 -7.62 -13.89 14.58
N ASN A 126 -8.75 -13.19 14.59
CA ASN A 126 -10.08 -13.80 14.39
C ASN A 126 -10.42 -14.06 12.92
N LYS A 127 -9.51 -13.79 11.99
CA LYS A 127 -9.65 -14.00 10.54
C LYS A 127 -10.84 -13.26 9.88
N LYS A 128 -11.35 -12.21 10.53
CA LYS A 128 -12.50 -11.42 10.05
C LYS A 128 -12.12 -10.08 9.48
N ASN A 129 -10.84 -9.70 9.58
CA ASN A 129 -10.31 -8.46 9.06
C ASN A 129 -8.97 -8.69 8.35
N VAL A 130 -8.63 -7.80 7.44
CA VAL A 130 -7.30 -7.67 6.86
C VAL A 130 -6.83 -6.24 7.05
N TYR A 131 -5.56 -6.07 7.35
CA TYR A 131 -4.91 -4.77 7.43
C TYR A 131 -3.56 -4.83 6.71
N SER A 132 -3.17 -3.72 6.14
CA SER A 132 -1.87 -3.53 5.53
C SER A 132 -1.01 -2.64 6.40
N GLU A 133 0.25 -3.01 6.55
CA GLU A 133 1.28 -2.26 7.25
C GLU A 133 2.30 -1.74 6.24
N PHE A 134 2.61 -0.46 6.34
CA PHE A 134 3.55 0.21 5.47
C PHE A 134 4.72 0.73 6.30
N THR A 135 5.94 0.42 5.87
CA THR A 135 7.13 1.08 6.38
C THR A 135 7.32 2.39 5.63
N VAL A 136 7.39 3.49 6.36
CA VAL A 136 7.53 4.84 5.82
C VAL A 136 8.81 5.47 6.34
N VAL A 137 9.68 5.91 5.44
CA VAL A 137 10.80 6.80 5.77
C VAL A 137 10.28 8.22 5.82
N VAL A 138 10.39 8.85 6.97
CA VAL A 138 9.91 10.22 7.22
C VAL A 138 10.84 11.22 6.55
N GLU A 139 10.32 12.02 5.62
CA GLU A 139 11.08 13.09 4.94
C GLU A 139 10.88 14.46 5.59
N ARG A 140 9.68 14.73 6.15
CA ARG A 140 9.35 16.00 6.82
C ARG A 140 8.19 15.83 7.77
N VAL A 141 8.28 16.44 8.94
CA VAL A 141 7.19 16.45 9.94
C VAL A 141 6.58 17.84 10.04
N PHE A 142 5.23 17.93 9.96
CA PHE A 142 4.46 19.18 10.12
C PHE A 142 3.72 19.23 11.43
N LYS A 143 3.24 18.08 11.92
CA LYS A 143 2.58 17.92 13.21
C LYS A 143 2.96 16.56 13.79
N SER A 144 3.30 16.51 15.07
CA SER A 144 3.56 15.25 15.76
C SER A 144 3.14 15.33 17.22
N ALA A 145 2.38 14.31 17.66
CA ALA A 145 2.14 14.03 19.07
C ALA A 145 3.21 13.13 19.69
N ARG A 146 4.20 12.66 18.90
CA ARG A 146 5.27 11.74 19.32
C ARG A 146 6.62 12.37 19.10
N SER A 147 7.45 12.40 20.13
CA SER A 147 8.84 12.91 20.05
C SER A 147 9.76 12.03 19.18
N SER A 148 9.41 10.77 18.97
CA SER A 148 10.18 9.83 18.14
C SER A 148 9.96 10.03 16.63
N LEU A 149 8.97 10.83 16.20
CA LEU A 149 8.74 11.15 14.80
C LEU A 149 9.68 12.28 14.38
N VAL A 150 10.80 11.90 13.80
CA VAL A 150 11.82 12.83 13.28
C VAL A 150 12.12 12.51 11.83
N GLU A 151 12.67 13.48 11.10
CA GLU A 151 13.13 13.28 9.71
C GLU A 151 14.20 12.20 9.66
N GLY A 152 14.13 11.31 8.65
CA GLY A 152 15.00 10.14 8.49
C GLY A 152 14.58 8.91 9.29
N ALA A 153 13.61 9.01 10.22
CA ALA A 153 13.12 7.85 10.95
C ALA A 153 12.29 6.92 10.05
N GLU A 154 12.41 5.63 10.29
CA GLU A 154 11.46 4.63 9.76
C GLU A 154 10.32 4.42 10.76
N ILE A 155 9.09 4.48 10.26
CA ILE A 155 7.90 4.23 11.05
C ILE A 155 7.00 3.19 10.38
N ALA A 156 6.28 2.41 11.17
CA ALA A 156 5.22 1.55 10.70
C ALA A 156 3.87 2.28 10.81
N VAL A 157 3.13 2.32 9.73
CA VAL A 157 1.75 2.84 9.70
C VAL A 157 0.83 1.78 9.13
N ASP A 158 -0.38 1.66 9.65
CA ASP A 158 -1.34 0.67 9.19
C ASP A 158 -2.56 1.28 8.51
N ARG A 159 -3.26 0.46 7.73
CA ARG A 159 -4.56 0.77 7.17
C ARG A 159 -5.40 -0.49 7.05
N ILE A 160 -6.70 -0.37 7.35
CA ILE A 160 -7.64 -1.46 7.16
C ILE A 160 -7.81 -1.73 5.66
N GLY A 161 -7.72 -3.01 5.27
CA GLY A 161 -7.81 -3.48 3.91
C GLY A 161 -6.51 -4.11 3.42
N GLY A 162 -6.59 -4.71 2.23
CA GLY A 162 -5.51 -5.41 1.56
C GLY A 162 -6.00 -6.61 0.79
N TYR A 163 -5.10 -7.28 0.08
CA TYR A 163 -5.40 -8.55 -0.57
C TYR A 163 -5.28 -9.72 0.42
N VAL A 164 -6.16 -10.70 0.27
CA VAL A 164 -6.07 -11.97 0.99
C VAL A 164 -6.01 -13.11 -0.01
N ARG A 165 -4.99 -13.93 0.10
CA ARG A 165 -4.84 -15.17 -0.66
C ARG A 165 -5.34 -16.35 0.17
N TYR A 166 -6.31 -17.08 -0.36
CA TYR A 166 -6.90 -18.26 0.26
C TYR A 166 -6.11 -19.55 -0.08
N PRO A 167 -6.28 -20.65 0.70
CA PRO A 167 -5.60 -21.92 0.45
C PRO A 167 -5.85 -22.53 -0.93
N ASN A 168 -6.99 -22.18 -1.57
CA ASN A 168 -7.30 -22.61 -2.93
C ASN A 168 -6.59 -21.74 -4.03
N GLY A 169 -5.66 -20.88 -3.63
CA GLY A 169 -4.90 -20.00 -4.53
C GLY A 169 -5.63 -18.75 -4.98
N ARG A 170 -6.89 -18.56 -4.62
CA ARG A 170 -7.66 -17.36 -4.99
C ARG A 170 -7.28 -16.17 -4.14
N THR A 171 -7.24 -15.00 -4.75
CA THR A 171 -6.93 -13.73 -4.09
C THR A 171 -8.14 -12.80 -4.18
N MET A 172 -8.48 -12.16 -3.06
CA MET A 172 -9.54 -11.14 -2.99
C MET A 172 -9.01 -9.85 -2.40
N LEU A 173 -9.46 -8.72 -2.95
CA LEU A 173 -9.24 -7.40 -2.35
C LEU A 173 -10.37 -7.08 -1.37
N PHE A 174 -10.01 -6.72 -0.17
CA PHE A 174 -10.90 -6.20 0.86
C PHE A 174 -10.51 -4.75 1.16
N ARG A 175 -11.47 -3.84 1.13
CA ARG A 175 -11.25 -2.44 1.49
C ARG A 175 -12.47 -1.84 2.19
N VAL A 176 -12.27 -0.77 2.92
CA VAL A 176 -13.34 0.10 3.38
C VAL A 176 -13.75 1.02 2.22
N SER A 177 -15.04 1.42 2.17
CA SER A 177 -15.57 2.27 1.09
C SER A 177 -14.70 3.51 0.88
N SER A 178 -14.43 3.81 -0.38
CA SER A 178 -13.66 4.97 -0.82
C SER A 178 -12.20 5.06 -0.32
N THR A 179 -11.67 4.01 0.37
CA THR A 179 -10.28 3.99 0.82
C THR A 179 -9.39 3.23 -0.16
N ASN A 180 -8.19 3.75 -0.42
CA ASN A 180 -7.16 3.08 -1.21
C ASN A 180 -5.88 2.88 -0.38
N MET A 181 -4.95 2.09 -0.90
CA MET A 181 -3.70 1.75 -0.23
C MET A 181 -2.53 2.55 -0.82
N PRO A 182 -1.58 3.03 0.00
CA PRO A 182 -0.34 3.59 -0.51
C PRO A 182 0.46 2.56 -1.30
N ALA A 183 1.15 3.01 -2.34
CA ALA A 183 2.04 2.18 -3.15
C ALA A 183 3.49 2.27 -2.66
N VAL A 184 4.23 1.16 -2.73
CA VAL A 184 5.67 1.12 -2.42
C VAL A 184 6.44 2.00 -3.42
N ASN A 185 7.49 2.67 -2.93
CA ASN A 185 8.34 3.65 -3.61
C ASN A 185 7.68 5.00 -3.90
N GLU A 186 6.42 5.19 -3.57
CA GLU A 186 5.72 6.46 -3.72
C GLU A 186 5.90 7.35 -2.48
N ARG A 187 5.82 8.67 -2.69
CA ARG A 187 5.85 9.71 -1.65
C ARG A 187 4.45 10.20 -1.36
N TYR A 188 4.17 10.44 -0.11
CA TYR A 188 2.86 10.91 0.33
C TYR A 188 2.97 12.00 1.40
N LEU A 189 2.02 12.93 1.39
CA LEU A 189 1.63 13.68 2.57
C LEU A 189 0.61 12.82 3.34
N PHE A 190 1.02 12.29 4.48
CA PHE A 190 0.20 11.44 5.34
C PHE A 190 -0.49 12.23 6.43
N PHE A 191 -1.75 11.91 6.68
CA PHE A 191 -2.52 12.28 7.86
C PHE A 191 -2.72 11.01 8.69
N LEU A 192 -2.08 10.96 9.86
CA LEU A 192 -2.03 9.77 10.71
C LEU A 192 -2.80 10.00 12.00
N THR A 193 -3.51 8.98 12.45
CA THR A 193 -4.11 8.95 13.77
C THR A 193 -3.47 7.86 14.63
N SER A 194 -3.52 8.02 15.94
CA SER A 194 -3.08 7.01 16.90
C SER A 194 -4.29 6.50 17.67
N LYS A 195 -4.65 5.24 17.46
CA LYS A 195 -5.71 4.59 18.25
C LYS A 195 -5.23 4.14 19.63
N ASN A 196 -3.93 3.99 19.78
CA ASN A 196 -3.23 3.64 21.01
C ASN A 196 -1.81 4.23 20.96
N THR A 197 -1.02 4.05 22.02
CA THR A 197 0.35 4.58 22.08
C THR A 197 1.33 3.92 21.12
N GLN A 198 0.98 2.78 20.55
CA GLN A 198 1.90 1.95 19.72
C GLN A 198 1.64 2.08 18.23
N ASP A 199 0.37 2.06 17.79
CA ASP A 199 0.02 1.98 16.38
C ASP A 199 -0.33 3.35 15.80
N LEU A 200 0.18 3.64 14.61
CA LEU A 200 -0.20 4.76 13.76
C LEU A 200 -1.04 4.23 12.60
N SER A 201 -2.21 4.81 12.38
CA SER A 201 -3.10 4.43 11.29
C SER A 201 -3.29 5.59 10.32
N ILE A 202 -3.33 5.27 9.02
CA ILE A 202 -3.55 6.26 7.96
C ILE A 202 -5.03 6.65 7.97
N LEU A 203 -5.34 7.94 8.23
CA LEU A 203 -6.66 8.53 7.99
C LEU A 203 -6.86 8.72 6.48
N THR A 204 -5.97 9.47 5.86
CA THR A 204 -5.89 9.72 4.43
C THR A 204 -4.48 10.15 4.05
N ALA A 205 -4.21 10.25 2.74
CA ALA A 205 -2.94 10.75 2.23
C ALA A 205 -3.10 11.38 0.84
N TYR A 206 -2.08 12.13 0.42
CA TYR A 206 -1.96 12.66 -0.93
C TYR A 206 -0.63 12.20 -1.52
N ALA A 207 -0.66 11.50 -2.63
CA ALA A 207 0.54 11.15 -3.39
C ALA A 207 1.17 12.41 -3.99
N LEU A 208 2.49 12.53 -3.84
CA LEU A 208 3.30 13.67 -4.28
C LEU A 208 4.11 13.25 -5.51
N GLY A 209 3.47 13.22 -6.67
CA GLY A 209 4.07 12.80 -7.93
C GLY A 209 4.57 13.96 -8.78
N SER A 210 5.38 13.65 -9.80
CA SER A 210 5.85 14.62 -10.79
C SER A 210 4.73 15.31 -11.59
N ASN A 211 3.59 14.62 -11.74
CA ASN A 211 2.41 15.11 -12.46
C ASN A 211 1.43 15.85 -11.55
N GLY A 212 1.85 16.20 -10.33
CA GLY A 212 1.05 16.86 -9.33
C GLY A 212 0.52 15.93 -8.25
N VAL A 213 -0.23 16.52 -7.35
CA VAL A 213 -0.84 15.84 -6.20
C VAL A 213 -2.01 14.97 -6.64
N THR A 214 -2.06 13.75 -6.11
CA THR A 214 -3.20 12.84 -6.32
C THR A 214 -3.73 12.38 -4.96
N PRO A 215 -5.03 12.59 -4.64
CA PRO A 215 -5.62 12.03 -3.44
C PRO A 215 -5.48 10.51 -3.42
N LEU A 216 -5.16 9.94 -2.26
CA LEU A 216 -5.13 8.50 -2.08
C LEU A 216 -6.54 7.93 -2.11
N ASP A 217 -7.50 8.63 -1.53
CA ASP A 217 -8.86 8.17 -1.31
C ASP A 217 -9.86 8.75 -2.29
N ASP A 218 -10.87 7.95 -2.68
CA ASP A 218 -11.87 8.27 -3.69
C ASP A 218 -13.08 8.98 -3.07
N SER A 219 -12.89 10.14 -2.43
CA SER A 219 -13.98 10.93 -1.85
C SER A 219 -13.98 12.34 -2.42
N ALA A 220 -15.16 12.87 -2.74
CA ALA A 220 -15.33 14.15 -3.42
C ALA A 220 -14.63 15.33 -2.73
N GLN A 221 -14.53 15.28 -1.41
CA GLN A 221 -13.84 16.33 -0.62
C GLN A 221 -12.35 16.46 -0.96
N PHE A 222 -11.71 15.40 -1.43
CA PHE A 222 -10.27 15.39 -1.75
C PHE A 222 -9.98 15.85 -3.17
N GLU A 223 -10.96 15.82 -4.08
CA GLU A 223 -10.77 16.09 -5.51
C GLU A 223 -10.28 17.53 -5.79
N SER A 224 -10.62 18.47 -4.93
CA SER A 224 -10.15 19.88 -5.07
C SER A 224 -8.63 20.04 -4.92
N PHE A 225 -7.92 19.01 -4.47
CA PHE A 225 -6.47 18.99 -4.33
C PHE A 225 -5.77 18.26 -5.48
N ARG A 226 -6.52 17.54 -6.32
CA ARG A 226 -5.96 16.81 -7.48
C ARG A 226 -5.31 17.78 -8.47
N GLY A 227 -4.09 17.47 -8.89
CA GLY A 227 -3.33 18.24 -9.85
C GLY A 227 -2.65 19.51 -9.28
N LEU A 228 -2.80 19.81 -8.00
CA LEU A 228 -2.01 20.86 -7.36
C LEU A 228 -0.52 20.49 -7.40
N THR A 229 0.35 21.50 -7.36
CA THR A 229 1.77 21.26 -7.08
C THR A 229 1.95 20.89 -5.60
N GLU A 230 3.05 20.21 -5.28
CA GLU A 230 3.40 19.90 -3.88
C GLU A 230 3.47 21.16 -3.03
N GLU A 231 4.09 22.25 -3.55
CA GLU A 231 4.22 23.51 -2.84
C GLU A 231 2.84 24.13 -2.52
N ALA A 232 1.91 24.10 -3.49
CA ALA A 232 0.56 24.64 -3.28
C ALA A 232 -0.21 23.84 -2.23
N LEU A 233 -0.10 22.50 -2.22
CA LEU A 233 -0.67 21.66 -1.19
C LEU A 233 -0.06 21.96 0.19
N LEU A 234 1.27 22.02 0.29
CA LEU A 234 1.96 22.30 1.55
C LEU A 234 1.69 23.71 2.08
N GLN A 235 1.48 24.70 1.19
CA GLN A 235 1.04 26.05 1.60
C GLN A 235 -0.35 26.02 2.24
N LYS A 236 -1.30 25.28 1.62
CA LYS A 236 -2.65 25.10 2.20
C LYS A 236 -2.58 24.37 3.53
N LEU A 237 -1.73 23.35 3.65
CA LEU A 237 -1.51 22.62 4.89
C LEU A 237 -1.00 23.54 6.02
N ARG A 238 0.00 24.38 5.74
CA ARG A 238 0.52 25.33 6.76
C ARG A 238 -0.54 26.28 7.25
N GLY A 239 -1.44 26.74 6.35
CA GLY A 239 -2.59 27.56 6.74
C GLY A 239 -3.64 26.83 7.57
N ALA A 240 -3.70 25.49 7.48
CA ALA A 240 -4.62 24.66 8.27
C ALA A 240 -4.05 24.21 9.63
N ILE A 241 -2.73 24.27 9.81
CA ILE A 241 -2.09 23.96 11.12
C ILE A 241 -2.28 25.18 12.02
N PRO A 242 -2.92 25.04 13.19
CA PRO A 242 -3.04 26.13 14.14
C PRO A 242 -1.65 26.69 14.47
N ALA A 243 -1.49 27.99 14.43
CA ALA A 243 -0.29 28.62 14.99
C ALA A 243 -0.19 28.15 16.45
N SER A 244 0.92 27.51 16.82
CA SER A 244 1.17 27.10 18.18
C SER A 244 1.04 28.33 19.05
N SER A 245 0.02 28.39 19.88
CA SER A 245 -0.04 29.43 20.94
C SER A 245 1.23 29.24 21.78
N PRO A 246 1.96 30.31 22.08
CA PRO A 246 3.19 30.27 22.85
C PRO A 246 2.98 29.71 24.24
#